data_40f59597bbc7a889d837a92224c923a2
#
_entry.id   40f59597bbc7a889d837a92224c923a2
#
_cell.length_a   1.000
_cell.length_b   1.000
_cell.length_c   1.000
_cell.angle_alpha   90.00
_cell.angle_beta   90.00
_cell.angle_gamma   90.00
#
_symmetry.space_group_name_H-M   'P 1'
#
loop_
_entity.id
_entity.type
_entity.pdbx_description
1 polymer ?
#
loop_
_entity_poly.entity_id
_entity_poly.type
_entity_poly.pdbx_seq_one_letter_code
_entity_poly.pdbx_strand_id
1 'polypeptide(L)'
;EKIIDAVYDLILDTANNEKEISVGIGMPGSLHPETGLVQVSNTKALEGKDVKKDLEAKLGFEIKFANDADCLALSEAIDGAGNKFNSVFAVILGTGVGAGYVVGKQLVVGPNKLTGEWGQNPIPGPMDDYEKSIKRHCGRVGAIEVFLSGPGLENWYQFKTNKKMTSREIVELYKNDDNVAIEIMNKYFERTARAFSSFVNILDPDVIVCGGGMSEIDELYEILPKKIIPYIASDIFLTPIVKAKHGASSGVRGAAHLW
;
A
#
# COMPACT_ATOMS: atom_id res chain seq x y z
N GLU A 1 -19.53 -13.02 12.17
CA GLU A 1 -20.79 -13.48 11.57
C GLU A 1 -21.38 -12.38 10.67
N LYS A 2 -21.77 -11.21 11.17
CA LYS A 2 -22.39 -10.13 10.38
C LYS A 2 -21.59 -9.70 9.13
N ILE A 3 -20.24 -9.70 9.17
CA ILE A 3 -19.40 -9.35 8.01
C ILE A 3 -19.50 -10.45 6.95
N ILE A 4 -19.47 -11.72 7.36
CA ILE A 4 -19.59 -12.86 6.47
C ILE A 4 -20.96 -12.85 5.79
N ASP A 5 -22.02 -12.58 6.54
CA ASP A 5 -23.40 -12.50 6.01
C ASP A 5 -23.52 -11.37 4.97
N ALA A 6 -22.99 -10.17 5.29
CA ALA A 6 -23.04 -9.03 4.38
C ALA A 6 -22.24 -9.26 3.08
N VAL A 7 -21.07 -9.92 3.17
CA VAL A 7 -20.26 -10.26 1.99
C VAL A 7 -20.96 -11.33 1.16
N TYR A 8 -21.56 -12.35 1.79
CA TYR A 8 -22.34 -13.38 1.13
C TYR A 8 -23.52 -12.78 0.36
N ASP A 9 -24.31 -11.93 1.00
CA ASP A 9 -25.46 -11.28 0.38
C ASP A 9 -25.02 -10.40 -0.82
N LEU A 10 -23.94 -9.63 -0.67
CA LEU A 10 -23.37 -8.82 -1.76
C LEU A 10 -22.93 -9.67 -2.95
N ILE A 11 -22.32 -10.84 -2.71
CA ILE A 11 -21.90 -11.75 -3.79
C ILE A 11 -23.14 -12.26 -4.54
N LEU A 12 -24.18 -12.68 -3.83
CA LEU A 12 -25.42 -13.18 -4.47
C LEU A 12 -26.12 -12.08 -5.27
N ASP A 13 -26.24 -10.89 -4.71
CA ASP A 13 -26.86 -9.73 -5.38
C ASP A 13 -26.10 -9.36 -6.65
N THR A 14 -24.77 -9.38 -6.58
CA THR A 14 -23.91 -9.05 -7.74
C THR A 14 -23.94 -10.16 -8.80
N ALA A 15 -24.03 -11.41 -8.39
CA ALA A 15 -24.10 -12.56 -9.30
C ALA A 15 -25.39 -12.60 -10.14
N ASN A 16 -26.45 -11.90 -9.72
CA ASN A 16 -27.70 -11.77 -10.46
C ASN A 16 -28.23 -13.11 -11.02
N ASN A 17 -28.20 -14.17 -10.19
CA ASN A 17 -28.59 -15.56 -10.53
C ASN A 17 -27.69 -16.29 -11.56
N GLU A 18 -26.52 -15.76 -11.90
CA GLU A 18 -25.54 -16.52 -12.66
C GLU A 18 -25.04 -17.72 -11.86
N LYS A 19 -24.93 -18.89 -12.51
CA LYS A 19 -24.57 -20.15 -11.85
C LYS A 19 -23.07 -20.42 -11.81
N GLU A 20 -22.33 -19.85 -12.74
CA GLU A 20 -20.88 -20.01 -12.86
C GLU A 20 -20.20 -18.63 -12.64
N ILE A 21 -19.81 -18.38 -11.43
CA ILE A 21 -19.11 -17.16 -11.04
C ILE A 21 -17.77 -17.48 -10.38
N SER A 22 -16.78 -16.65 -10.65
CA SER A 22 -15.50 -16.64 -9.94
C SER A 22 -15.48 -15.44 -8.98
N VAL A 23 -15.16 -15.67 -7.72
CA VAL A 23 -15.15 -14.62 -6.70
C VAL A 23 -13.75 -14.40 -6.17
N GLY A 24 -13.26 -13.18 -6.33
CA GLY A 24 -12.04 -12.68 -5.72
C GLY A 24 -12.35 -11.63 -4.65
N ILE A 25 -11.65 -11.67 -3.53
CA ILE A 25 -11.85 -10.74 -2.42
C ILE A 25 -10.52 -10.09 -2.03
N GLY A 26 -10.49 -8.76 -2.09
CA GLY A 26 -9.42 -7.95 -1.51
C GLY A 26 -9.76 -7.61 -0.07
N MET A 27 -8.84 -7.84 0.87
CA MET A 27 -9.07 -7.56 2.28
C MET A 27 -7.83 -6.96 2.96
N PRO A 28 -8.01 -6.15 4.02
CA PRO A 28 -6.89 -5.70 4.84
C PRO A 28 -6.26 -6.89 5.59
N GLY A 29 -4.92 -6.98 5.54
CA GLY A 29 -4.17 -8.07 6.15
C GLY A 29 -3.94 -9.25 5.20
N SER A 30 -3.50 -10.37 5.75
CA SER A 30 -3.19 -11.59 4.99
C SER A 30 -3.75 -12.83 5.68
N LEU A 31 -3.78 -13.95 4.95
CA LEU A 31 -4.11 -15.24 5.55
C LEU A 31 -2.84 -15.92 6.05
N HIS A 32 -2.86 -16.41 7.30
CA HIS A 32 -1.75 -17.16 7.88
C HIS A 32 -1.49 -18.43 7.04
N PRO A 33 -0.24 -18.68 6.61
CA PRO A 33 0.04 -19.73 5.63
C PRO A 33 -0.30 -21.15 6.10
N GLU A 34 -0.23 -21.43 7.40
CA GLU A 34 -0.52 -22.76 7.95
C GLU A 34 -1.97 -22.92 8.43
N THR A 35 -2.55 -21.88 9.02
CA THR A 35 -3.86 -21.97 9.64
C THR A 35 -5.02 -21.43 8.82
N GLY A 36 -4.73 -20.63 7.78
CA GLY A 36 -5.73 -19.93 6.98
C GLY A 36 -6.40 -18.75 7.69
N LEU A 37 -6.09 -18.52 8.96
CA LEU A 37 -6.70 -17.43 9.72
C LEU A 37 -6.21 -16.07 9.28
N VAL A 38 -7.07 -15.07 9.34
CA VAL A 38 -6.70 -13.68 9.06
C VAL A 38 -5.66 -13.17 10.06
N GLN A 39 -4.58 -12.61 9.57
CA GLN A 39 -3.49 -12.01 10.35
C GLN A 39 -3.13 -10.61 9.83
N VAL A 40 -2.46 -9.82 10.69
CA VAL A 40 -1.96 -8.46 10.34
C VAL A 40 -3.06 -7.54 9.79
N SER A 41 -4.30 -7.71 10.25
CA SER A 41 -5.42 -6.91 9.80
C SER A 41 -5.66 -5.70 10.70
N ASN A 42 -5.89 -4.54 10.10
CA ASN A 42 -6.38 -3.35 10.81
C ASN A 42 -7.85 -3.50 11.23
N THR A 43 -8.57 -4.48 10.66
CA THR A 43 -9.95 -4.81 11.02
C THR A 43 -9.96 -5.90 12.10
N LYS A 44 -9.88 -5.49 13.36
CA LYS A 44 -9.82 -6.40 14.52
C LYS A 44 -10.92 -7.49 14.55
N ALA A 45 -12.07 -7.21 13.96
CA ALA A 45 -13.19 -8.17 13.92
C ALA A 45 -12.89 -9.42 13.04
N LEU A 46 -11.93 -9.30 12.11
CA LEU A 46 -11.51 -10.37 11.22
C LEU A 46 -10.29 -11.13 11.73
N GLU A 47 -9.48 -10.49 12.58
CA GLU A 47 -8.21 -11.06 13.06
C GLU A 47 -8.45 -12.38 13.81
N GLY A 48 -7.69 -13.42 13.45
CA GLY A 48 -7.82 -14.76 14.00
C GLY A 48 -9.08 -15.53 13.55
N LYS A 49 -9.82 -15.05 12.54
CA LYS A 49 -10.99 -15.74 11.98
C LYS A 49 -10.65 -16.45 10.67
N ASP A 50 -11.31 -17.56 10.40
CA ASP A 50 -11.20 -18.31 9.13
C ASP A 50 -12.26 -17.80 8.13
N VAL A 51 -12.08 -16.54 7.71
CA VAL A 51 -13.03 -15.85 6.82
C VAL A 51 -13.21 -16.56 5.49
N LYS A 52 -12.12 -17.13 4.95
CA LYS A 52 -12.16 -17.86 3.69
C LYS A 52 -13.07 -19.08 3.80
N LYS A 53 -12.79 -19.95 4.76
CA LYS A 53 -13.56 -21.18 4.98
C LYS A 53 -15.03 -20.92 5.30
N ASP A 54 -15.31 -19.90 6.13
CA ASP A 54 -16.68 -19.54 6.50
C ASP A 54 -17.48 -19.08 5.28
N LEU A 55 -16.88 -18.29 4.38
CA LEU A 55 -17.53 -17.84 3.13
C LEU A 55 -17.67 -18.99 2.13
N GLU A 56 -16.65 -19.82 1.93
CA GLU A 56 -16.70 -20.99 1.04
C GLU A 56 -17.76 -22.00 1.49
N ALA A 57 -17.90 -22.21 2.80
CA ALA A 57 -18.96 -23.07 3.36
C ALA A 57 -20.36 -22.56 3.07
N LYS A 58 -20.56 -21.24 3.06
CA LYS A 58 -21.85 -20.63 2.70
C LYS A 58 -22.13 -20.62 1.20
N LEU A 59 -21.11 -20.34 0.39
CA LEU A 59 -21.22 -20.20 -1.06
C LEU A 59 -21.27 -21.55 -1.78
N GLY A 60 -20.63 -22.58 -1.21
CA GLY A 60 -20.55 -23.92 -1.81
C GLY A 60 -19.49 -24.05 -2.92
N PHE A 61 -18.62 -23.03 -3.12
CA PHE A 61 -17.54 -23.03 -4.10
C PHE A 61 -16.30 -22.28 -3.58
N GLU A 62 -15.16 -22.49 -4.24
CA GLU A 62 -13.88 -21.88 -3.89
C GLU A 62 -13.88 -20.38 -4.20
N ILE A 63 -13.26 -19.59 -3.31
CA ILE A 63 -13.01 -18.16 -3.51
C ILE A 63 -11.52 -17.85 -3.35
N LYS A 64 -11.07 -16.78 -4.03
CA LYS A 64 -9.69 -16.32 -3.90
C LYS A 64 -9.60 -15.05 -3.06
N PHE A 65 -8.55 -14.98 -2.25
CA PHE A 65 -8.24 -13.85 -1.38
C PHE A 65 -6.88 -13.28 -1.70
N ALA A 66 -6.78 -11.95 -1.66
CA ALA A 66 -5.51 -11.23 -1.65
C ALA A 66 -5.58 -10.04 -0.68
N ASN A 67 -4.40 -9.54 -0.31
CA ASN A 67 -4.30 -8.25 0.40
C ASN A 67 -4.75 -7.11 -0.52
N ASP A 68 -5.20 -6.00 0.04
CA ASP A 68 -5.65 -4.82 -0.70
C ASP A 68 -4.54 -4.21 -1.59
N ALA A 69 -3.28 -4.22 -1.11
CA ALA A 69 -2.14 -3.77 -1.89
C ALA A 69 -1.77 -4.75 -3.01
N ASP A 70 -1.92 -6.05 -2.82
CA ASP A 70 -1.77 -7.06 -3.86
C ASP A 70 -2.83 -6.88 -4.95
N CYS A 71 -4.06 -6.59 -4.57
CA CYS A 71 -5.14 -6.28 -5.51
C CYS A 71 -4.83 -4.99 -6.30
N LEU A 72 -4.34 -3.94 -5.65
CA LEU A 72 -3.86 -2.75 -6.36
C LEU A 72 -2.79 -3.13 -7.39
N ALA A 73 -1.76 -3.86 -6.97
CA ALA A 73 -0.65 -4.22 -7.84
C ALA A 73 -1.11 -5.04 -9.04
N LEU A 74 -1.99 -6.00 -8.83
CA LEU A 74 -2.52 -6.86 -9.89
C LEU A 74 -3.36 -6.06 -10.89
N SER A 75 -4.27 -5.21 -10.41
CA SER A 75 -5.05 -4.30 -11.26
C SER A 75 -4.16 -3.42 -12.12
N GLU A 76 -3.21 -2.73 -11.49
CA GLU A 76 -2.35 -1.79 -12.19
C GLU A 76 -1.37 -2.50 -13.16
N ALA A 77 -0.97 -3.72 -12.85
CA ALA A 77 -0.14 -4.53 -13.74
C ALA A 77 -0.93 -5.07 -14.95
N ILE A 78 -2.20 -5.45 -14.80
CA ILE A 78 -2.97 -6.08 -15.89
C ILE A 78 -3.49 -5.04 -16.87
N ASP A 79 -4.21 -4.02 -16.39
CA ASP A 79 -4.89 -3.04 -17.26
C ASP A 79 -4.69 -1.57 -16.82
N GLY A 80 -3.89 -1.32 -15.78
CA GLY A 80 -3.61 -0.01 -15.24
C GLY A 80 -2.33 0.64 -15.76
N ALA A 81 -1.71 1.48 -14.92
CA ALA A 81 -0.52 2.26 -15.25
C ALA A 81 0.71 1.38 -15.50
N GLY A 82 0.76 0.19 -14.91
CA GLY A 82 1.83 -0.79 -15.05
C GLY A 82 1.68 -1.78 -16.22
N ASN A 83 0.64 -1.67 -17.04
CA ASN A 83 0.26 -2.72 -17.98
C ASN A 83 1.29 -3.04 -19.09
N LYS A 84 2.20 -2.12 -19.38
CA LYS A 84 3.26 -2.28 -20.39
C LYS A 84 4.56 -2.84 -19.83
N PHE A 85 4.66 -2.99 -18.52
CA PHE A 85 5.86 -3.40 -17.82
C PHE A 85 5.78 -4.86 -17.39
N ASN A 86 6.92 -5.52 -17.29
CA ASN A 86 6.99 -6.91 -16.85
C ASN A 86 6.95 -7.03 -15.33
N SER A 87 7.66 -6.15 -14.62
CA SER A 87 7.66 -6.09 -13.16
C SER A 87 7.07 -4.77 -12.66
N VAL A 88 6.08 -4.88 -11.76
CA VAL A 88 5.32 -3.75 -11.22
C VAL A 88 5.38 -3.81 -9.70
N PHE A 89 5.99 -2.81 -9.06
CA PHE A 89 5.90 -2.63 -7.62
C PHE A 89 4.88 -1.54 -7.32
N ALA A 90 3.69 -1.94 -6.87
CA ALA A 90 2.64 -0.98 -6.56
C ALA A 90 2.61 -0.71 -5.06
N VAL A 91 2.70 0.57 -4.67
CA VAL A 91 2.68 1.02 -3.29
C VAL A 91 1.36 1.70 -2.95
N ILE A 92 0.82 1.42 -1.77
CA ILE A 92 -0.27 2.18 -1.18
C ILE A 92 0.32 3.15 -0.17
N LEU A 93 0.08 4.44 -0.38
CA LEU A 93 0.42 5.54 0.52
C LEU A 93 -0.90 6.17 1.00
N GLY A 94 -1.47 5.62 2.06
CA GLY A 94 -2.78 6.01 2.58
C GLY A 94 -2.79 6.20 4.09
N THR A 95 -3.78 5.63 4.78
CA THR A 95 -3.83 5.55 6.25
C THR A 95 -2.70 4.68 6.80
N GLY A 96 -2.31 3.65 6.03
CA GLY A 96 -1.10 2.85 6.24
C GLY A 96 -0.21 2.88 5.02
N VAL A 97 0.84 2.05 5.03
CA VAL A 97 1.77 1.87 3.91
C VAL A 97 1.96 0.38 3.64
N GLY A 98 1.58 -0.05 2.46
CA GLY A 98 1.74 -1.41 1.97
C GLY A 98 2.22 -1.41 0.53
N ALA A 99 2.47 -2.60 -0.02
CA ALA A 99 2.74 -2.77 -1.43
C ALA A 99 2.33 -4.17 -1.91
N GLY A 100 2.19 -4.32 -3.22
CA GLY A 100 2.15 -5.59 -3.92
C GLY A 100 3.20 -5.62 -5.01
N TYR A 101 3.68 -6.82 -5.33
CA TYR A 101 4.68 -7.02 -6.38
C TYR A 101 4.16 -8.01 -7.42
N VAL A 102 4.21 -7.60 -8.67
CA VAL A 102 3.75 -8.40 -9.82
C VAL A 102 4.88 -8.54 -10.81
N VAL A 103 5.11 -9.77 -11.28
CA VAL A 103 6.06 -10.08 -12.35
C VAL A 103 5.36 -10.94 -13.38
N GLY A 104 5.46 -10.59 -14.67
CA GLY A 104 4.80 -11.32 -15.73
C GLY A 104 3.29 -11.44 -15.57
N LYS A 105 2.64 -10.39 -15.04
CA LYS A 105 1.20 -10.33 -14.70
C LYS A 105 0.75 -11.30 -13.59
N GLN A 106 1.66 -11.83 -12.82
CA GLN A 106 1.37 -12.70 -11.68
C GLN A 106 1.86 -12.07 -10.37
N LEU A 107 1.06 -12.16 -9.33
CA LEU A 107 1.47 -11.74 -7.99
C LEU A 107 2.64 -12.60 -7.50
N VAL A 108 3.67 -11.94 -6.99
CA VAL A 108 4.75 -12.60 -6.27
C VAL A 108 4.28 -12.83 -4.84
N VAL A 109 4.05 -14.08 -4.50
CA VAL A 109 3.58 -14.47 -3.17
C VAL A 109 4.59 -15.42 -2.55
N GLY A 110 5.26 -14.98 -1.48
CA GLY A 110 6.18 -15.82 -0.72
C GLY A 110 5.46 -16.81 0.22
N PRO A 111 6.19 -17.80 0.74
CA PRO A 111 5.61 -18.81 1.64
C PRO A 111 5.05 -18.21 2.94
N ASN A 112 5.58 -17.08 3.38
CA ASN A 112 5.15 -16.39 4.59
C ASN A 112 4.00 -15.40 4.34
N LYS A 113 3.54 -15.20 3.11
CA LYS A 113 2.53 -14.20 2.73
C LYS A 113 2.88 -12.76 3.16
N LEU A 114 4.16 -12.40 3.08
CA LEU A 114 4.70 -11.10 3.54
C LEU A 114 5.27 -10.24 2.40
N THR A 115 5.09 -10.66 1.14
CA THR A 115 5.51 -9.84 -0.01
C THR A 115 4.81 -8.48 0.07
N GLY A 116 5.55 -7.39 -0.08
CA GLY A 116 4.97 -6.05 -0.02
C GLY A 116 4.81 -5.43 1.38
N GLU A 117 5.12 -6.16 2.46
CA GLU A 117 5.06 -5.64 3.85
C GLU A 117 6.23 -4.68 4.19
N TRP A 118 6.73 -3.95 3.21
CA TRP A 118 7.89 -3.05 3.32
C TRP A 118 7.69 -1.88 4.28
N GLY A 119 6.42 -1.45 4.46
CA GLY A 119 6.05 -0.43 5.44
C GLY A 119 6.40 -0.77 6.89
N GLN A 120 6.60 -2.07 7.17
CA GLN A 120 7.02 -2.59 8.47
C GLN A 120 8.52 -2.43 8.74
N ASN A 121 9.32 -2.23 7.70
CA ASN A 121 10.77 -2.10 7.82
C ASN A 121 11.15 -0.75 8.43
N PRO A 122 12.29 -0.66 9.13
CA PRO A 122 12.85 0.63 9.51
C PRO A 122 13.16 1.46 8.28
N ILE A 123 12.97 2.78 8.38
CA ILE A 123 13.38 3.68 7.30
C ILE A 123 14.90 3.61 7.09
N PRO A 124 15.40 3.45 5.85
CA PRO A 124 16.82 3.34 5.57
C PRO A 124 17.65 4.56 5.98
N GLY A 125 18.92 4.36 6.27
CA GLY A 125 19.89 5.40 6.57
C GLY A 125 19.86 5.89 8.03
N PRO A 126 20.67 6.90 8.36
CA PRO A 126 20.72 7.45 9.70
C PRO A 126 19.40 8.14 10.04
N MET A 127 18.82 7.75 11.16
CA MET A 127 17.59 8.34 11.69
C MET A 127 17.88 9.62 12.47
N ASP A 128 17.08 10.66 12.25
CA ASP A 128 17.05 11.85 13.10
C ASP A 128 16.37 11.54 14.46
N ASP A 129 16.38 12.51 15.38
CA ASP A 129 15.85 12.29 16.73
C ASP A 129 14.33 12.06 16.75
N TYR A 130 13.59 12.69 15.83
CA TYR A 130 12.18 12.41 15.67
C TYR A 130 11.94 10.99 15.19
N GLU A 131 12.66 10.54 14.16
CA GLU A 131 12.53 9.20 13.60
C GLU A 131 12.84 8.11 14.64
N LYS A 132 13.85 8.35 15.51
CA LYS A 132 14.17 7.46 16.63
C LYS A 132 13.11 7.46 17.74
N SER A 133 12.37 8.54 17.89
CA SER A 133 11.37 8.67 18.96
C SER A 133 10.03 7.99 18.61
N ILE A 134 9.73 7.82 17.32
CA ILE A 134 8.44 7.30 16.88
C ILE A 134 8.42 5.78 16.86
N LYS A 135 7.45 5.23 17.60
CA LYS A 135 7.21 3.78 17.65
C LYS A 135 5.88 3.44 17.00
N ARG A 136 5.86 2.36 16.25
CA ARG A 136 4.65 1.73 15.79
C ARG A 136 3.92 1.07 16.98
N HIS A 137 2.63 0.78 16.83
CA HIS A 137 1.82 0.10 17.87
C HIS A 137 2.42 -1.25 18.33
N CYS A 138 3.19 -1.93 17.50
CA CYS A 138 3.93 -3.16 17.85
C CYS A 138 5.28 -2.91 18.56
N GLY A 139 5.63 -1.65 18.88
CA GLY A 139 6.87 -1.25 19.54
C GLY A 139 8.09 -1.06 18.63
N ARG A 140 8.01 -1.40 17.34
CA ARG A 140 9.10 -1.15 16.38
C ARG A 140 9.34 0.34 16.19
N VAL A 141 10.62 0.74 16.25
CA VAL A 141 11.05 2.13 16.07
C VAL A 141 11.30 2.41 14.60
N GLY A 142 10.86 3.58 14.13
CA GLY A 142 11.26 4.10 12.83
C GLY A 142 10.70 3.34 11.61
N ALA A 143 9.57 2.63 11.75
CA ALA A 143 8.97 1.93 10.62
C ALA A 143 8.55 2.91 9.51
N ILE A 144 8.72 2.53 8.26
CA ILE A 144 8.40 3.36 7.07
C ILE A 144 6.97 3.90 7.15
N GLU A 145 6.01 3.06 7.53
CA GLU A 145 4.59 3.42 7.60
C GLU A 145 4.31 4.65 8.47
N VAL A 146 4.99 4.78 9.61
CA VAL A 146 4.73 5.90 10.55
C VAL A 146 5.22 7.26 10.04
N PHE A 147 5.93 7.28 8.90
CA PHE A 147 6.39 8.51 8.27
C PHE A 147 5.73 8.81 6.94
N LEU A 148 5.40 7.78 6.15
CA LEU A 148 4.91 7.93 4.79
C LEU A 148 3.40 7.90 4.67
N SER A 149 2.68 7.45 5.70
CA SER A 149 1.21 7.51 5.72
C SER A 149 0.69 8.94 5.92
N GLY A 150 -0.58 9.18 5.59
CA GLY A 150 -1.24 10.46 5.89
C GLY A 150 -1.13 10.84 7.38
N PRO A 151 -1.51 9.94 8.32
CA PRO A 151 -1.27 10.18 9.75
C PRO A 151 0.20 10.43 10.11
N GLY A 152 1.15 9.84 9.39
CA GLY A 152 2.59 10.08 9.58
C GLY A 152 2.97 11.54 9.26
N LEU A 153 2.47 12.09 8.14
CA LEU A 153 2.66 13.49 7.79
C LEU A 153 2.01 14.43 8.81
N GLU A 154 0.78 14.12 9.25
CA GLU A 154 0.05 14.89 10.26
C GLU A 154 0.79 14.94 11.60
N ASN A 155 1.33 13.81 12.05
CA ASN A 155 2.13 13.72 13.27
C ASN A 155 3.43 14.52 13.16
N TRP A 156 4.09 14.51 12.00
CA TRP A 156 5.28 15.31 11.75
C TRP A 156 4.96 16.81 11.77
N TYR A 157 3.86 17.23 11.14
CA TYR A 157 3.38 18.60 11.20
C TYR A 157 3.09 19.03 12.64
N GLN A 158 2.36 18.21 13.40
CA GLN A 158 2.03 18.49 14.80
C GLN A 158 3.29 18.60 15.67
N PHE A 159 4.27 17.72 15.46
CA PHE A 159 5.55 17.78 16.19
C PHE A 159 6.30 19.09 15.94
N LYS A 160 6.33 19.57 14.70
CA LYS A 160 7.04 20.79 14.32
C LYS A 160 6.34 22.07 14.73
N THR A 161 5.02 22.07 14.76
CA THR A 161 4.22 23.30 14.90
C THR A 161 3.37 23.36 16.16
N ASN A 162 3.23 22.26 16.91
CA ASN A 162 2.26 22.08 17.99
C ASN A 162 0.78 22.27 17.56
N LYS A 163 0.49 22.24 16.26
CA LYS A 163 -0.87 22.36 15.70
C LYS A 163 -1.26 21.07 15.03
N LYS A 164 -2.54 20.69 15.14
CA LYS A 164 -3.11 19.56 14.38
C LYS A 164 -3.62 20.08 13.04
N MET A 165 -3.32 19.32 12.00
CA MET A 165 -3.74 19.61 10.64
C MET A 165 -3.80 18.29 9.87
N THR A 166 -4.78 18.14 8.99
CA THR A 166 -4.90 16.97 8.11
C THR A 166 -3.84 17.00 7.02
N SER A 167 -3.46 15.84 6.53
CA SER A 167 -2.51 15.70 5.42
C SER A 167 -2.93 16.51 4.18
N ARG A 168 -4.24 16.58 3.89
CA ARG A 168 -4.78 17.40 2.80
C ARG A 168 -4.52 18.89 3.03
N GLU A 169 -4.82 19.41 4.22
CA GLU A 169 -4.59 20.83 4.56
C GLU A 169 -3.10 21.18 4.51
N ILE A 170 -2.21 20.28 4.96
CA ILE A 170 -0.77 20.47 4.88
C ILE A 170 -0.32 20.60 3.42
N VAL A 171 -0.82 19.74 2.53
CA VAL A 171 -0.52 19.79 1.09
C VAL A 171 -1.07 21.06 0.46
N GLU A 172 -2.25 21.53 0.88
CA GLU A 172 -2.80 22.82 0.41
C GLU A 172 -1.94 24.01 0.85
N LEU A 173 -1.46 24.01 2.08
CA LEU A 173 -0.51 25.04 2.56
C LEU A 173 0.81 25.01 1.75
N TYR A 174 1.33 23.81 1.46
CA TYR A 174 2.51 23.64 0.64
C TYR A 174 2.32 24.22 -0.77
N LYS A 175 1.18 23.95 -1.41
CA LYS A 175 0.82 24.52 -2.73
C LYS A 175 0.60 26.05 -2.71
N ASN A 176 0.37 26.63 -1.55
CA ASN A 176 0.25 28.06 -1.34
C ASN A 176 1.54 28.71 -0.79
N ASP A 177 2.68 28.08 -0.98
CA ASP A 177 4.00 28.56 -0.61
C ASP A 177 4.20 28.87 0.88
N ASP A 178 3.46 28.19 1.79
CA ASP A 178 3.70 28.31 3.22
C ASP A 178 5.09 27.73 3.57
N ASN A 179 5.95 28.53 4.15
CA ASN A 179 7.33 28.16 4.45
C ASN A 179 7.45 26.94 5.39
N VAL A 180 6.55 26.79 6.35
CA VAL A 180 6.55 25.68 7.30
C VAL A 180 6.10 24.41 6.59
N ALA A 181 5.06 24.48 5.78
CA ALA A 181 4.59 23.35 4.97
C ALA A 181 5.65 22.92 3.95
N ILE A 182 6.38 23.85 3.34
CA ILE A 182 7.51 23.54 2.43
C ILE A 182 8.60 22.74 3.16
N GLU A 183 9.02 23.13 4.37
CA GLU A 183 10.00 22.39 5.16
C GLU A 183 9.50 20.96 5.46
N ILE A 184 8.24 20.85 5.88
CA ILE A 184 7.60 19.59 6.23
C ILE A 184 7.49 18.66 5.03
N MET A 185 7.03 19.16 3.88
CA MET A 185 6.89 18.38 2.65
C MET A 185 8.25 17.98 2.06
N ASN A 186 9.27 18.84 2.13
CA ASN A 186 10.61 18.48 1.74
C ASN A 186 11.17 17.29 2.54
N LYS A 187 10.87 17.25 3.85
CA LYS A 187 11.25 16.10 4.70
C LYS A 187 10.42 14.86 4.37
N TYR A 188 9.14 15.02 4.04
CA TYR A 188 8.29 13.92 3.58
C TYR A 188 8.84 13.30 2.28
N PHE A 189 9.19 14.11 1.29
CA PHE A 189 9.79 13.63 0.04
C PHE A 189 11.15 12.95 0.26
N GLU A 190 11.97 13.48 1.17
CA GLU A 190 13.26 12.86 1.53
C GLU A 190 13.03 11.48 2.16
N ARG A 191 12.11 11.37 3.11
CA ARG A 191 11.75 10.09 3.74
C ARG A 191 11.17 9.10 2.74
N THR A 192 10.36 9.57 1.82
CA THR A 192 9.80 8.73 0.74
C THR A 192 10.90 8.20 -0.18
N ALA A 193 11.85 9.04 -0.58
CA ALA A 193 12.99 8.62 -1.39
C ALA A 193 13.87 7.57 -0.69
N ARG A 194 14.17 7.77 0.60
CA ARG A 194 14.89 6.78 1.43
C ARG A 194 14.13 5.46 1.50
N ALA A 195 12.84 5.52 1.75
CA ALA A 195 12.02 4.31 1.85
C ALA A 195 11.97 3.56 0.51
N PHE A 196 11.78 4.27 -0.60
CA PHE A 196 11.74 3.65 -1.95
C PHE A 196 13.07 2.99 -2.31
N SER A 197 14.21 3.54 -1.89
CA SER A 197 15.51 2.93 -2.15
C SER A 197 15.62 1.50 -1.59
N SER A 198 14.89 1.16 -0.53
CA SER A 198 14.94 -0.17 0.08
C SER A 198 14.48 -1.28 -0.87
N PHE A 199 13.41 -1.07 -1.62
CA PHE A 199 12.95 -2.07 -2.57
C PHE A 199 13.57 -1.87 -3.97
N VAL A 200 13.93 -0.66 -4.36
CA VAL A 200 14.64 -0.41 -5.62
C VAL A 200 15.99 -1.14 -5.63
N ASN A 201 16.78 -1.03 -4.57
CA ASN A 201 18.07 -1.73 -4.46
C ASN A 201 17.96 -3.27 -4.40
N ILE A 202 16.77 -3.84 -4.16
CA ILE A 202 16.56 -5.27 -4.04
C ILE A 202 15.87 -5.85 -5.28
N LEU A 203 14.85 -5.15 -5.79
CA LEU A 203 13.93 -5.67 -6.79
C LEU A 203 14.15 -5.06 -8.17
N ASP A 204 14.69 -3.83 -8.25
CA ASP A 204 14.87 -3.05 -9.47
C ASP A 204 13.64 -3.17 -10.41
N PRO A 205 12.43 -2.75 -9.95
CA PRO A 205 11.21 -2.97 -10.71
C PRO A 205 11.18 -2.10 -11.98
N ASP A 206 10.53 -2.58 -13.05
CA ASP A 206 10.38 -1.81 -14.29
C ASP A 206 9.53 -0.54 -14.11
N VAL A 207 8.61 -0.56 -13.14
CA VAL A 207 7.77 0.60 -12.79
C VAL A 207 7.35 0.56 -11.33
N ILE A 208 7.25 1.73 -10.71
CA ILE A 208 6.64 1.94 -9.39
C ILE A 208 5.30 2.63 -9.60
N VAL A 209 4.22 1.99 -9.16
CA VAL A 209 2.87 2.56 -9.24
C VAL A 209 2.44 3.01 -7.84
N CYS A 210 2.06 4.27 -7.68
CA CYS A 210 1.62 4.84 -6.40
C CYS A 210 0.10 4.97 -6.34
N GLY A 211 -0.51 4.37 -5.33
CA GLY A 211 -1.92 4.50 -4.97
C GLY A 211 -2.12 5.02 -3.54
N GLY A 212 -3.37 5.24 -3.15
CA GLY A 212 -3.73 5.81 -1.85
C GLY A 212 -3.75 7.33 -1.85
N GLY A 213 -4.27 7.92 -0.77
CA GLY A 213 -4.51 9.37 -0.69
C GLY A 213 -3.27 10.25 -0.85
N MET A 214 -2.11 9.77 -0.38
CA MET A 214 -0.85 10.52 -0.50
C MET A 214 -0.26 10.47 -1.93
N SER A 215 -0.70 9.53 -2.77
CA SER A 215 -0.32 9.48 -4.19
C SER A 215 -0.95 10.59 -5.02
N GLU A 216 -1.92 11.33 -4.47
CA GLU A 216 -2.54 12.50 -5.09
C GLU A 216 -1.62 13.75 -5.06
N ILE A 217 -0.46 13.67 -4.43
CA ILE A 217 0.56 14.73 -4.40
C ILE A 217 1.35 14.67 -5.70
N ASP A 218 1.02 15.52 -6.67
CA ASP A 218 1.60 15.49 -8.01
C ASP A 218 3.13 15.72 -8.00
N GLU A 219 3.63 16.50 -7.07
CA GLU A 219 5.05 16.79 -6.88
C GLU A 219 5.89 15.55 -6.51
N LEU A 220 5.26 14.48 -6.00
CA LEU A 220 5.95 13.20 -5.77
C LEU A 220 6.62 12.69 -7.04
N TYR A 221 5.92 12.75 -8.16
CA TYR A 221 6.36 12.18 -9.45
C TYR A 221 7.50 12.97 -10.09
N GLU A 222 7.63 14.24 -9.77
CA GLU A 222 8.69 15.11 -10.27
C GLU A 222 9.92 15.10 -9.37
N ILE A 223 9.71 15.01 -8.05
CA ILE A 223 10.75 15.16 -7.03
C ILE A 223 11.46 13.85 -6.74
N LEU A 224 10.71 12.74 -6.57
CA LEU A 224 11.27 11.46 -6.14
C LEU A 224 12.33 10.89 -7.07
N PRO A 225 12.21 10.95 -8.42
CA PRO A 225 13.23 10.41 -9.31
C PRO A 225 14.62 11.03 -9.11
N LYS A 226 14.68 12.27 -8.67
CA LYS A 226 15.93 12.98 -8.36
C LYS A 226 16.39 12.74 -6.93
N LYS A 227 15.44 12.72 -5.98
CA LYS A 227 15.75 12.56 -4.56
C LYS A 227 16.17 11.15 -4.17
N ILE A 228 15.84 10.13 -4.96
CA ILE A 228 16.19 8.73 -4.66
C ILE A 228 17.66 8.41 -4.96
N ILE A 229 18.28 9.11 -5.91
CA ILE A 229 19.64 8.83 -6.40
C ILE A 229 20.68 8.69 -5.27
N PRO A 230 20.72 9.56 -4.24
CA PRO A 230 21.70 9.43 -3.15
C PRO A 230 21.54 8.17 -2.29
N TYR A 231 20.44 7.42 -2.43
CA TYR A 231 20.08 6.29 -1.59
C TYR A 231 20.11 4.94 -2.32
N ILE A 232 20.31 4.95 -3.63
CA ILE A 232 20.41 3.74 -4.46
C ILE A 232 21.85 3.44 -4.85
N ALA A 233 22.12 2.20 -5.26
CA ALA A 233 23.44 1.74 -5.66
C ALA A 233 23.81 2.15 -7.11
N SER A 234 23.29 3.29 -7.59
CA SER A 234 23.50 3.82 -8.94
C SER A 234 23.53 5.34 -8.88
N ASP A 235 24.21 5.96 -9.83
CA ASP A 235 24.24 7.41 -10.02
C ASP A 235 23.08 7.93 -10.91
N ILE A 236 22.27 7.01 -11.45
CA ILE A 236 21.07 7.29 -12.23
C ILE A 236 19.88 6.48 -11.71
N PHE A 237 18.68 7.01 -11.92
CA PHE A 237 17.41 6.32 -11.62
C PHE A 237 16.50 6.41 -12.85
N LEU A 238 16.18 5.26 -13.46
CA LEU A 238 15.43 5.17 -14.70
C LEU A 238 14.02 4.61 -14.53
N THR A 239 13.74 3.96 -13.40
CA THR A 239 12.41 3.39 -13.12
C THR A 239 11.35 4.49 -13.04
N PRO A 240 10.32 4.50 -13.90
CA PRO A 240 9.25 5.49 -13.80
C PRO A 240 8.45 5.28 -12.50
N ILE A 241 8.15 6.40 -11.84
CA ILE A 241 7.20 6.46 -10.73
C ILE A 241 5.92 7.07 -11.28
N VAL A 242 4.81 6.36 -11.21
CA VAL A 242 3.55 6.76 -11.83
C VAL A 242 2.37 6.62 -10.88
N LYS A 243 1.34 7.42 -11.10
CA LYS A 243 0.10 7.36 -10.34
C LYS A 243 -0.76 6.18 -10.80
N ALA A 244 -1.44 5.51 -9.87
CA ALA A 244 -2.39 4.46 -10.16
C ALA A 244 -3.52 4.98 -11.06
N LYS A 245 -3.85 4.22 -12.11
CA LYS A 245 -4.84 4.61 -13.12
C LYS A 245 -6.27 4.51 -12.61
N HIS A 246 -6.56 3.49 -11.80
CA HIS A 246 -7.92 3.16 -11.40
C HIS A 246 -8.31 3.72 -10.02
N GLY A 247 -7.38 4.36 -9.31
CA GLY A 247 -7.63 5.04 -8.04
C GLY A 247 -8.30 4.10 -7.01
N ALA A 248 -9.41 4.53 -6.43
CA ALA A 248 -10.14 3.75 -5.41
C ALA A 248 -10.71 2.41 -5.95
N SER A 249 -10.85 2.25 -7.26
CA SER A 249 -11.37 1.02 -7.88
C SER A 249 -10.30 -0.07 -8.08
N SER A 250 -9.01 0.24 -7.90
CA SER A 250 -7.93 -0.72 -8.16
C SER A 250 -8.06 -1.98 -7.30
N GLY A 251 -8.49 -1.85 -6.05
CA GLY A 251 -8.68 -2.99 -5.15
C GLY A 251 -9.72 -3.99 -5.68
N VAL A 252 -10.90 -3.52 -6.05
CA VAL A 252 -11.98 -4.37 -6.58
C VAL A 252 -11.59 -4.99 -7.92
N ARG A 253 -10.97 -4.21 -8.81
CA ARG A 253 -10.48 -4.71 -10.11
C ARG A 253 -9.42 -5.79 -9.94
N GLY A 254 -8.46 -5.58 -9.04
CA GLY A 254 -7.43 -6.56 -8.74
C GLY A 254 -7.98 -7.84 -8.13
N ALA A 255 -8.99 -7.75 -7.27
CA ALA A 255 -9.69 -8.91 -6.74
C ALA A 255 -10.33 -9.73 -7.87
N ALA A 256 -10.93 -9.09 -8.86
CA ALA A 256 -11.49 -9.78 -10.04
C ALA A 256 -10.41 -10.49 -10.89
N HIS A 257 -9.18 -10.00 -10.87
CA HIS A 257 -8.05 -10.60 -11.62
C HIS A 257 -7.31 -11.72 -10.87
N LEU A 258 -7.80 -12.15 -9.72
CA LEU A 258 -7.22 -13.29 -8.99
C LEU A 258 -7.48 -14.65 -9.66
N TRP A 259 -8.40 -14.69 -10.63
CA TRP A 259 -8.77 -15.88 -11.41
C TRP A 259 -8.14 -15.94 -12.78
#